data_508cc326f2525f7dd25f9e434c17a1c3
#
_entry.id   508cc326f2525f7dd25f9e434c17a1c3
#
_cell.length_a   1.000
_cell.length_b   1.000
_cell.length_c   1.000
_cell.angle_alpha   90.00
_cell.angle_beta   90.00
_cell.angle_gamma   90.00
#
_symmetry.space_group_name_H-M   'P 1'
#
loop_
_entity.id
_entity.type
_entity.pdbx_description
1 polymer ?
#
loop_
_entity_poly.entity_id
_entity_poly.type
_entity_poly.pdbx_seq_one_letter_code
_entity_poly.pdbx_strand_id
1 'polypeptide(L)'
;NGWGGSIMEQVQDNLERYNTSHDFATLALERLSQSVMMFDGLADMLSTEFGEKQVEKRLQLIDMARGMMNTIALDKEDEYDLKNVTLAGIKDVLDEFEIALCAAADIPATVLFGRSPQGQNSTGESDLENYYNMIERIQQRKTKPQIYRLLHLMDCCSEYALNLPQDF
;
A
#
# COMPACT_ATOMS: atom_id res chain seq x y z
N ASN A 1 33.45 -0.37 6.27
CA ASN A 1 32.79 0.40 5.21
C ASN A 1 32.45 1.79 5.75
N GLY A 2 33.02 2.86 5.20
CA GLY A 2 32.81 4.24 5.64
C GLY A 2 31.48 4.86 5.18
N TRP A 3 30.65 4.07 4.51
CA TRP A 3 29.33 4.49 4.02
C TRP A 3 28.27 3.89 4.92
N GLY A 4 27.29 4.70 5.34
CA GLY A 4 26.15 4.23 6.13
C GLY A 4 25.30 3.21 5.35
N GLY A 5 24.56 2.34 6.06
CA GLY A 5 23.55 1.47 5.45
C GLY A 5 22.43 2.30 4.81
N SER A 6 21.88 1.81 3.70
CA SER A 6 20.71 2.43 3.06
C SER A 6 19.45 2.13 3.87
N ILE A 7 18.61 3.13 4.13
CA ILE A 7 17.29 2.93 4.70
C ILE A 7 16.43 2.02 3.81
N MET A 8 16.68 2.01 2.51
CA MET A 8 15.95 1.16 1.56
C MET A 8 16.19 -0.33 1.79
N GLU A 9 17.39 -0.74 2.24
CA GLU A 9 17.65 -2.15 2.60
C GLU A 9 16.78 -2.61 3.77
N GLN A 10 16.54 -1.70 4.72
CA GLN A 10 15.74 -1.97 5.91
C GLN A 10 14.23 -2.03 5.60
N VAL A 11 13.78 -1.26 4.63
CA VAL A 11 12.36 -1.05 4.31
C VAL A 11 11.88 -1.96 3.17
N GLN A 12 12.79 -2.48 2.34
CA GLN A 12 12.46 -3.17 1.08
C GLN A 12 11.42 -4.29 1.25
N ASP A 13 11.64 -5.21 2.19
CA ASP A 13 10.75 -6.36 2.39
C ASP A 13 9.34 -5.94 2.79
N ASN A 14 9.21 -4.90 3.64
CA ASN A 14 7.92 -4.39 4.07
C ASN A 14 7.23 -3.59 2.96
N LEU A 15 7.99 -2.89 2.11
CA LEU A 15 7.47 -2.20 0.94
C LEU A 15 6.93 -3.18 -0.10
N GLU A 16 7.64 -4.28 -0.35
CA GLU A 16 7.17 -5.34 -1.25
C GLU A 16 5.87 -5.98 -0.74
N ARG A 17 5.79 -6.28 0.56
CA ARG A 17 4.57 -6.81 1.18
C ARG A 17 3.41 -5.82 1.09
N TYR A 18 3.66 -4.55 1.35
CA TYR A 18 2.66 -3.49 1.23
C TYR A 18 2.10 -3.42 -0.21
N ASN A 19 2.97 -3.32 -1.22
CA ASN A 19 2.56 -3.29 -2.62
C ASN A 19 1.78 -4.54 -3.00
N THR A 20 2.29 -5.72 -2.66
CA THR A 20 1.63 -7.00 -2.96
C THR A 20 0.24 -7.09 -2.30
N SER A 21 0.08 -6.59 -1.07
CA SER A 21 -1.21 -6.59 -0.38
C SER A 21 -2.24 -5.71 -1.08
N HIS A 22 -1.83 -4.55 -1.59
CA HIS A 22 -2.68 -3.67 -2.40
C HIS A 22 -3.05 -4.30 -3.75
N ASP A 23 -2.11 -4.97 -4.42
CA ASP A 23 -2.38 -5.69 -5.66
C ASP A 23 -3.39 -6.81 -5.44
N PHE A 24 -3.25 -7.58 -4.35
CA PHE A 24 -4.23 -8.61 -3.98
C PHE A 24 -5.60 -8.02 -3.63
N ALA A 25 -5.65 -6.88 -2.94
CA ALA A 25 -6.90 -6.20 -2.64
C ALA A 25 -7.61 -5.75 -3.92
N THR A 26 -6.87 -5.18 -4.87
CA THR A 26 -7.38 -4.77 -6.18
C THR A 26 -7.90 -5.99 -6.96
N LEU A 27 -7.13 -7.06 -7.03
CA LEU A 27 -7.54 -8.30 -7.70
C LEU A 27 -8.77 -8.95 -7.04
N ALA A 28 -8.88 -8.87 -5.70
CA ALA A 28 -10.04 -9.34 -4.97
C ALA A 28 -11.28 -8.52 -5.35
N LEU A 29 -11.16 -7.19 -5.45
CA LEU A 29 -12.23 -6.30 -5.91
C LEU A 29 -12.71 -6.63 -7.32
N GLU A 30 -11.78 -6.88 -8.23
CA GLU A 30 -12.13 -7.29 -9.60
C GLU A 30 -12.89 -8.62 -9.64
N ARG A 31 -12.49 -9.58 -8.80
CA ARG A 31 -13.12 -10.90 -8.73
C ARG A 31 -14.46 -10.91 -8.00
N LEU A 32 -14.74 -9.90 -7.18
CA LEU A 32 -16.03 -9.79 -6.47
C LEU A 32 -17.23 -9.60 -7.38
N SER A 33 -17.00 -9.14 -8.60
CA SER A 33 -18.04 -8.96 -9.60
C SER A 33 -18.24 -10.18 -10.51
N GLN A 34 -17.70 -11.36 -10.12
CA GLN A 34 -17.96 -12.59 -10.90
C GLN A 34 -19.40 -13.03 -10.72
N SER A 35 -20.12 -13.04 -11.81
CA SER A 35 -21.46 -13.65 -11.89
C SER A 35 -21.34 -15.14 -12.20
N VAL A 36 -22.07 -15.94 -11.46
CA VAL A 36 -22.22 -17.37 -11.73
C VAL A 36 -23.50 -17.56 -12.52
N MET A 37 -23.42 -18.17 -13.68
CA MET A 37 -24.57 -18.57 -14.48
C MET A 37 -24.65 -20.08 -14.50
N MET A 38 -25.83 -20.62 -14.23
CA MET A 38 -26.09 -22.03 -14.31
C MET A 38 -26.88 -22.31 -15.59
N PHE A 39 -26.36 -23.21 -16.41
CA PHE A 39 -27.03 -23.71 -17.63
C PHE A 39 -27.41 -25.16 -17.41
N ASP A 40 -28.63 -25.51 -17.71
CA ASP A 40 -29.05 -26.90 -17.66
C ASP A 40 -28.40 -27.67 -18.85
N GLY A 41 -27.85 -28.85 -18.57
CA GLY A 41 -27.19 -29.68 -19.56
C GLY A 41 -25.88 -29.13 -20.17
N LEU A 42 -25.19 -28.20 -19.47
CA LEU A 42 -23.93 -27.62 -19.97
C LEU A 42 -22.88 -28.67 -20.34
N ALA A 43 -22.75 -29.74 -19.55
CA ALA A 43 -21.79 -30.80 -19.80
C ALA A 43 -22.09 -31.56 -21.15
N ASP A 44 -23.34 -31.79 -21.43
CA ASP A 44 -23.80 -32.44 -22.67
C ASP A 44 -23.61 -31.50 -23.86
N MET A 45 -23.87 -30.21 -23.72
CA MET A 45 -23.61 -29.19 -24.74
C MET A 45 -22.12 -29.08 -25.09
N LEU A 46 -21.25 -29.07 -24.08
CA LEU A 46 -19.79 -28.99 -24.28
C LEU A 46 -19.18 -30.28 -24.87
N SER A 47 -19.92 -31.40 -24.91
CA SER A 47 -19.45 -32.66 -25.51
C SER A 47 -19.43 -32.65 -27.04
N THR A 48 -20.07 -31.66 -27.66
CA THR A 48 -20.15 -31.51 -29.10
C THR A 48 -19.59 -30.17 -29.57
N GLU A 49 -18.84 -30.14 -30.68
CA GLU A 49 -18.25 -28.90 -31.25
C GLU A 49 -19.33 -27.86 -31.59
N PHE A 50 -20.52 -28.30 -31.96
CA PHE A 50 -21.64 -27.40 -32.24
C PHE A 50 -22.21 -26.77 -30.95
N GLY A 51 -22.33 -27.56 -29.89
CA GLY A 51 -22.80 -27.08 -28.59
C GLY A 51 -21.80 -26.10 -27.92
N GLU A 52 -20.48 -26.40 -28.04
CA GLU A 52 -19.44 -25.50 -27.58
C GLU A 52 -19.56 -24.09 -28.20
N LYS A 53 -19.71 -24.02 -29.52
CA LYS A 53 -19.91 -22.77 -30.26
C LYS A 53 -21.20 -22.03 -29.86
N GLN A 54 -22.26 -22.77 -29.51
CA GLN A 54 -23.49 -22.15 -29.01
C GLN A 54 -23.30 -21.53 -27.62
N VAL A 55 -22.64 -22.24 -26.72
CA VAL A 55 -22.34 -21.73 -25.34
C VAL A 55 -21.43 -20.50 -25.43
N GLU A 56 -20.38 -20.58 -26.26
CA GLU A 56 -19.47 -19.43 -26.45
C GLU A 56 -20.23 -18.19 -26.96
N LYS A 57 -21.04 -18.36 -27.99
CA LYS A 57 -21.83 -17.26 -28.53
C LYS A 57 -22.84 -16.69 -27.54
N ARG A 58 -23.45 -17.54 -26.71
CA ARG A 58 -24.37 -17.11 -25.66
C ARG A 58 -23.65 -16.30 -24.59
N LEU A 59 -22.47 -16.75 -24.11
CA LEU A 59 -21.64 -16.02 -23.16
C LEU A 59 -21.19 -14.67 -23.70
N GLN A 60 -20.78 -14.59 -24.97
CA GLN A 60 -20.40 -13.35 -25.63
C GLN A 60 -21.56 -12.35 -25.69
N LEU A 61 -22.77 -12.82 -26.01
CA LEU A 61 -23.96 -11.97 -26.05
C LEU A 61 -24.35 -11.45 -24.67
N ILE A 62 -24.22 -12.27 -23.63
CA ILE A 62 -24.52 -11.89 -22.25
C ILE A 62 -23.49 -10.86 -21.78
N ASP A 63 -22.21 -11.05 -22.06
CA ASP A 63 -21.15 -10.12 -21.67
C ASP A 63 -21.32 -8.76 -22.38
N MET A 64 -21.66 -8.78 -23.65
CA MET A 64 -21.98 -7.57 -24.41
C MET A 64 -23.22 -6.84 -23.86
N ALA A 65 -24.26 -7.57 -23.49
CA ALA A 65 -25.47 -6.99 -22.91
C ALA A 65 -25.22 -6.39 -21.52
N ARG A 66 -24.39 -7.02 -20.69
CA ARG A 66 -23.95 -6.48 -19.40
C ARG A 66 -23.17 -5.18 -19.57
N GLY A 67 -22.26 -5.09 -20.52
CA GLY A 67 -21.47 -3.89 -20.79
C GLY A 67 -22.31 -2.69 -21.26
N MET A 68 -23.39 -2.94 -21.97
CA MET A 68 -24.24 -1.87 -22.53
C MET A 68 -25.40 -1.44 -21.64
N MET A 69 -26.02 -2.35 -20.92
CA MET A 69 -27.32 -2.09 -20.29
C MET A 69 -27.38 -2.34 -18.77
N ASN A 70 -26.30 -2.85 -18.17
CA ASN A 70 -26.33 -3.35 -16.78
C ASN A 70 -27.47 -4.38 -16.53
N THR A 71 -27.96 -5.00 -17.60
CA THR A 71 -29.10 -5.92 -17.56
C THR A 71 -28.65 -7.27 -18.12
N ILE A 72 -29.01 -8.35 -17.45
CA ILE A 72 -28.73 -9.72 -17.91
C ILE A 72 -30.03 -10.29 -18.44
N ALA A 73 -30.02 -10.77 -19.69
CA ALA A 73 -31.11 -11.52 -20.26
C ALA A 73 -30.85 -13.02 -20.02
N LEU A 74 -31.71 -13.65 -19.23
CA LEU A 74 -31.66 -15.06 -18.91
C LEU A 74 -32.87 -15.77 -19.48
N ASP A 75 -32.73 -17.06 -19.79
CA ASP A 75 -33.85 -17.91 -20.08
C ASP A 75 -34.60 -18.26 -18.76
N LYS A 76 -35.86 -18.66 -18.87
CA LYS A 76 -36.70 -18.94 -17.70
C LYS A 76 -36.15 -20.09 -16.83
N GLU A 77 -35.34 -20.95 -17.39
CA GLU A 77 -34.73 -22.11 -16.73
C GLU A 77 -33.30 -21.84 -16.24
N ASP A 78 -32.72 -20.66 -16.57
CA ASP A 78 -31.37 -20.27 -16.13
C ASP A 78 -31.43 -19.65 -14.74
N GLU A 79 -30.56 -20.09 -13.84
CA GLU A 79 -30.35 -19.47 -12.54
C GLU A 79 -29.15 -18.52 -12.59
N TYR A 80 -29.34 -17.33 -12.04
CA TYR A 80 -28.29 -16.34 -11.85
C TYR A 80 -28.05 -16.10 -10.36
N ASP A 81 -26.86 -16.39 -9.91
CA ASP A 81 -26.44 -16.13 -8.53
C ASP A 81 -25.29 -15.11 -8.52
N LEU A 82 -25.49 -14.04 -7.76
CA LEU A 82 -24.46 -13.04 -7.53
C LEU A 82 -23.84 -13.30 -6.15
N LYS A 83 -22.72 -14.01 -6.14
CA LYS A 83 -22.00 -14.26 -4.90
C LYS A 83 -21.36 -12.98 -4.40
N ASN A 84 -21.98 -12.35 -3.42
CA ASN A 84 -21.40 -11.23 -2.70
C ASN A 84 -20.33 -11.75 -1.73
N VAL A 85 -19.07 -11.49 -2.03
CA VAL A 85 -17.97 -11.73 -1.10
C VAL A 85 -17.81 -10.49 -0.24
N THR A 86 -17.85 -10.66 1.08
CA THR A 86 -17.67 -9.56 2.02
C THR A 86 -16.20 -9.17 2.07
N LEU A 87 -15.89 -7.89 1.79
CA LEU A 87 -14.56 -7.29 1.92
C LEU A 87 -14.22 -6.89 3.36
N ALA A 88 -15.06 -7.31 4.33
CA ALA A 88 -14.80 -7.05 5.73
C ALA A 88 -13.42 -7.61 6.12
N GLY A 89 -12.58 -6.78 6.74
CA GLY A 89 -11.23 -7.16 7.19
C GLY A 89 -10.10 -6.88 6.21
N ILE A 90 -10.34 -6.66 4.90
CA ILE A 90 -9.24 -6.29 3.98
C ILE A 90 -8.62 -4.97 4.41
N LYS A 91 -9.44 -4.00 4.83
CA LYS A 91 -8.94 -2.72 5.32
C LYS A 91 -8.01 -2.90 6.52
N ASP A 92 -8.40 -3.73 7.49
CA ASP A 92 -7.62 -3.96 8.70
C ASP A 92 -6.27 -4.62 8.37
N VAL A 93 -6.25 -5.53 7.41
CA VAL A 93 -5.00 -6.16 6.92
C VAL A 93 -4.10 -5.13 6.21
N LEU A 94 -4.66 -4.25 5.38
CA LEU A 94 -3.89 -3.19 4.72
C LEU A 94 -3.33 -2.19 5.74
N ASP A 95 -4.11 -1.81 6.74
CA ASP A 95 -3.68 -0.92 7.83
C ASP A 95 -2.51 -1.55 8.63
N GLU A 96 -2.51 -2.88 8.86
CA GLU A 96 -1.39 -3.60 9.48
C GLU A 96 -0.10 -3.56 8.64
N PHE A 97 -0.19 -3.70 7.32
CA PHE A 97 0.98 -3.55 6.44
C PHE A 97 1.50 -2.11 6.39
N GLU A 98 0.62 -1.10 6.46
CA GLU A 98 1.02 0.31 6.60
C GLU A 98 1.81 0.53 7.90
N ILE A 99 1.30 0.02 9.02
CA ILE A 99 1.97 0.11 10.33
C ILE A 99 3.35 -0.57 10.29
N ALA A 100 3.42 -1.76 9.70
CA ALA A 100 4.68 -2.48 9.57
C ALA A 100 5.72 -1.71 8.71
N LEU A 101 5.27 -1.05 7.65
CA LEU A 101 6.11 -0.22 6.80
C LEU A 101 6.61 1.03 7.55
N CYS A 102 5.74 1.70 8.30
CA CYS A 102 6.10 2.84 9.15
C CYS A 102 7.14 2.46 10.20
N ALA A 103 6.94 1.31 10.86
CA ALA A 103 7.86 0.78 11.86
C ALA A 103 9.23 0.45 11.27
N ALA A 104 9.27 -0.14 10.07
CA ALA A 104 10.52 -0.44 9.38
C ALA A 104 11.28 0.81 8.93
N ALA A 105 10.55 1.88 8.59
CA ALA A 105 11.13 3.15 8.17
C ALA A 105 11.53 4.07 9.34
N ASP A 106 11.10 3.78 10.57
CA ASP A 106 11.16 4.68 11.73
C ASP A 106 10.47 6.04 11.44
N ILE A 107 9.41 6.03 10.61
CA ILE A 107 8.65 7.23 10.23
C ILE A 107 7.18 7.01 10.63
N PRO A 108 6.58 7.90 11.43
CA PRO A 108 5.17 7.77 11.80
C PRO A 108 4.24 7.85 10.57
N ALA A 109 3.10 7.16 10.63
CA ALA A 109 2.12 7.15 9.56
C ALA A 109 1.58 8.55 9.21
N THR A 110 1.52 9.45 10.19
CA THR A 110 1.16 10.86 10.02
C THR A 110 2.11 11.60 9.06
N VAL A 111 3.40 11.26 9.08
CA VAL A 111 4.43 11.86 8.22
C VAL A 111 4.53 11.13 6.89
N LEU A 112 4.51 9.77 6.92
CA LEU A 112 4.72 8.95 5.72
C LEU A 112 3.52 8.97 4.78
N PHE A 113 2.30 8.88 5.33
CA PHE A 113 1.05 8.79 4.57
C PHE A 113 0.15 10.02 4.68
N GLY A 114 0.51 11.00 5.53
CA GLY A 114 -0.33 12.19 5.78
C GLY A 114 -1.67 11.86 6.47
N ARG A 115 -1.76 10.70 7.13
CA ARG A 115 -2.98 10.23 7.80
C ARG A 115 -2.94 10.57 9.28
N SER A 116 -4.05 11.07 9.81
CA SER A 116 -4.22 11.14 11.27
C SER A 116 -4.27 9.72 11.86
N PRO A 117 -3.66 9.49 13.03
CA PRO A 117 -3.75 8.19 13.71
C PRO A 117 -5.22 7.81 13.94
N GLN A 118 -5.53 6.52 13.78
CA GLN A 118 -6.88 6.04 14.05
C GLN A 118 -7.13 6.01 15.57
N GLY A 119 -8.06 6.83 16.03
CA GLY A 119 -8.47 6.88 17.43
C GLY A 119 -9.27 8.14 17.74
N GLN A 120 -10.22 8.02 18.67
CA GLN A 120 -11.21 9.07 18.99
C GLN A 120 -10.61 10.42 19.47
N ASN A 121 -9.33 10.47 19.84
CA ASN A 121 -8.66 11.68 20.36
C ASN A 121 -7.21 11.81 19.86
N SER A 122 -6.80 11.10 18.81
CA SER A 122 -5.41 11.17 18.35
C SER A 122 -5.26 12.28 17.33
N THR A 123 -4.70 13.40 17.75
CA THR A 123 -4.34 14.52 16.87
C THR A 123 -3.07 14.24 16.04
N GLY A 124 -2.35 13.14 16.33
CA GLY A 124 -1.04 12.85 15.76
C GLY A 124 0.08 13.74 16.28
N GLU A 125 -0.23 14.65 17.20
CA GLU A 125 0.71 15.63 17.75
C GLU A 125 1.83 14.93 18.55
N SER A 126 1.47 13.93 19.35
CA SER A 126 2.45 13.14 20.12
C SER A 126 3.39 12.33 19.23
N ASP A 127 2.90 11.83 18.10
CA ASP A 127 3.71 11.06 17.14
C ASP A 127 4.70 11.98 16.42
N LEU A 128 4.27 13.17 16.05
CA LEU A 128 5.13 14.20 15.47
C LEU A 128 6.17 14.67 16.47
N GLU A 129 5.80 14.90 17.74
CA GLU A 129 6.73 15.29 18.78
C GLU A 129 7.80 14.20 19.02
N ASN A 130 7.39 12.95 19.12
CA ASN A 130 8.32 11.82 19.25
C ASN A 130 9.26 11.71 18.04
N TYR A 131 8.75 11.94 16.84
CA TYR A 131 9.55 11.93 15.61
C TYR A 131 10.57 13.07 15.60
N TYR A 132 10.19 14.29 15.94
CA TYR A 132 11.11 15.42 16.06
C TYR A 132 12.15 15.21 17.16
N ASN A 133 11.79 14.66 18.30
CA ASN A 133 12.71 14.30 19.37
C ASN A 133 13.72 13.22 18.92
N MET A 134 13.32 12.29 18.04
CA MET A 134 14.23 11.32 17.44
C MET A 134 15.22 12.00 16.48
N ILE A 135 14.74 12.88 15.62
CA ILE A 135 15.57 13.64 14.68
C ILE A 135 16.59 14.50 15.47
N GLU A 136 16.14 15.20 16.50
CA GLU A 136 17.01 16.01 17.34
C GLU A 136 18.12 15.17 17.98
N ARG A 137 17.80 13.99 18.51
CA ARG A 137 18.81 13.05 19.04
C ARG A 137 19.84 12.64 17.99
N ILE A 138 19.41 12.39 16.76
CA ILE A 138 20.33 12.06 15.64
C ILE A 138 21.23 13.25 15.32
N GLN A 139 20.67 14.45 15.26
CA GLN A 139 21.42 15.69 15.02
C GLN A 139 22.46 15.92 16.11
N GLN A 140 22.07 15.81 17.38
CA GLN A 140 22.98 16.00 18.52
C GLN A 140 24.13 14.97 18.55
N ARG A 141 23.83 13.69 18.22
CA ARG A 141 24.83 12.62 18.30
C ARG A 141 25.72 12.49 17.07
N LYS A 142 25.19 12.67 15.87
CA LYS A 142 25.90 12.40 14.62
C LYS A 142 26.34 13.67 13.91
N THR A 143 25.44 14.63 13.75
CA THR A 143 25.67 15.80 12.88
C THR A 143 26.43 16.89 13.60
N LYS A 144 26.00 17.25 14.80
CA LYS A 144 26.58 18.33 15.58
C LYS A 144 28.07 18.14 15.86
N PRO A 145 28.57 16.97 16.32
CA PRO A 145 30.00 16.78 16.56
C PRO A 145 30.85 16.89 15.30
N GLN A 146 30.32 16.51 14.16
CA GLN A 146 31.05 16.62 12.89
C GLN A 146 31.14 18.07 12.40
N ILE A 147 30.04 18.81 12.52
CA ILE A 147 30.01 20.25 12.21
C ILE A 147 30.96 21.02 13.13
N TYR A 148 30.95 20.73 14.44
CA TYR A 148 31.88 21.37 15.36
C TYR A 148 33.35 21.12 15.02
N ARG A 149 33.71 19.89 14.64
CA ARG A 149 35.07 19.59 14.19
C ARG A 149 35.45 20.40 12.96
N LEU A 150 34.54 20.51 12.00
CA LEU A 150 34.76 21.31 10.79
C LEU A 150 34.92 22.79 11.13
N LEU A 151 34.03 23.36 11.93
CA LEU A 151 34.09 24.76 12.35
C LEU A 151 35.36 25.06 13.14
N HIS A 152 35.77 24.15 14.01
CA HIS A 152 37.01 24.31 14.77
C HIS A 152 38.26 24.27 13.86
N LEU A 153 38.25 23.40 12.86
CA LEU A 153 39.33 23.38 11.85
C LEU A 153 39.37 24.68 11.02
N MET A 154 38.20 25.22 10.67
CA MET A 154 38.10 26.49 9.95
C MET A 154 38.59 27.67 10.79
N ASP A 155 38.26 27.67 12.10
CA ASP A 155 38.73 28.71 13.03
C ASP A 155 40.24 28.67 13.26
N CYS A 156 40.85 27.49 13.22
CA CYS A 156 42.31 27.32 13.28
C CYS A 156 43.04 27.81 12.01
N CYS A 157 42.34 27.97 10.86
CA CYS A 157 42.91 28.53 9.67
C CYS A 157 42.91 30.07 9.76
N SER A 158 44.07 30.69 9.80
CA SER A 158 44.24 32.15 9.96
C SER A 158 43.51 32.99 8.89
N GLU A 159 43.18 32.40 7.76
CA GLU A 159 42.47 33.05 6.64
C GLU A 159 40.95 33.13 6.84
N TYR A 160 40.38 32.29 7.72
CA TYR A 160 38.93 32.12 7.89
C TYR A 160 38.54 32.10 9.40
N ALA A 161 39.27 32.83 10.25
CA ALA A 161 38.92 32.89 11.67
C ALA A 161 37.48 33.36 11.88
N LEU A 162 36.61 32.44 12.28
CA LEU A 162 35.15 32.66 12.41
C LEU A 162 34.81 33.36 13.74
N ASN A 163 35.77 33.57 14.66
CA ASN A 163 35.54 34.10 16.03
C ASN A 163 34.32 33.46 16.71
N LEU A 164 34.27 32.12 16.69
CA LEU A 164 33.17 31.38 17.28
C LEU A 164 33.05 31.70 18.79
N PRO A 165 31.83 31.89 19.32
CA PRO A 165 31.63 32.03 20.78
C PRO A 165 32.14 30.77 21.49
N GLN A 166 32.73 30.95 22.69
CA GLN A 166 33.29 29.80 23.44
C GLN A 166 32.24 28.80 23.91
N ASP A 167 30.95 29.18 23.89
CA ASP A 167 29.81 28.38 24.31
C ASP A 167 29.01 27.76 23.14
N PHE A 168 29.63 27.64 21.98
CA PHE A 168 28.97 27.08 20.81
C PHE A 168 28.91 25.56 20.83
#